data_b5e03750fed40d0feaad692dd29a35b2
#
_entry.id   b5e03750fed40d0feaad692dd29a35b2
#
_cell.length_a   1.000
_cell.length_b   1.000
_cell.length_c   1.000
_cell.angle_alpha   90.00
_cell.angle_beta   90.00
_cell.angle_gamma   90.00
#
_symmetry.space_group_name_H-M   'P 1'
#
loop_
_entity.id
_entity.type
_entity.pdbx_description
1 polymer ?
#
loop_
_entity_poly.entity_id
_entity_poly.type
_entity_poly.pdbx_seq_one_letter_code
_entity_poly.pdbx_strand_id
1 'polypeptide(L)'
;MKCVTKTDNLYIRSRDFIWIKMTSNTIAQGILKAVGIIVGIVLLALALYKLQNIIIYIVLAAVVALIGRPIVGFLKRRLKFKNTWATVTAIVIIMSFFAGIISLFVPLLISQGKNLASIDFKALNNNVHRFLDNLLHSLGMGRMESQVGDVPDLINMEDLSSLLNGFIGVISNIGIGLFSVLFIAFFFMKDGTAISEGFLSLIKPKHLPKVRETLEDIKAILSRYFVGLFLQLSVIFILLTIVLLIFGVKDALIIAFLCALLNLIPYVGPIIGAVVISVLTISNFMDADLQSVILPKTLYVFLGFLFTQFIDNVFSQPIIFSNSMKSSPLEIFIVTMVIGTLFGIAGMVVAIPAYTVLKVILKAVFPNNKLVQLLTAKI
;
A
#
# COMPACT_ATOMS: atom_id res chain seq x y z
N MET A 1 34.00 -84.09 42.39
CA MET A 1 32.85 -83.63 41.61
C MET A 1 32.67 -82.14 41.96
N LYS A 2 33.10 -81.26 41.08
CA LYS A 2 33.11 -79.81 41.33
C LYS A 2 31.92 -79.18 40.66
N CYS A 3 31.07 -78.54 41.43
CA CYS A 3 29.95 -77.75 40.97
C CYS A 3 30.44 -76.29 40.82
N VAL A 4 30.48 -75.76 39.63
CA VAL A 4 30.87 -74.37 39.38
C VAL A 4 29.60 -73.60 39.12
N THR A 5 29.25 -72.69 40.04
CA THR A 5 28.20 -71.70 39.87
C THR A 5 28.75 -70.48 39.16
N LYS A 6 28.18 -70.22 37.98
CA LYS A 6 28.51 -69.08 37.15
C LYS A 6 27.57 -67.92 37.51
N THR A 7 28.08 -66.93 38.17
CA THR A 7 27.37 -65.70 38.46
C THR A 7 27.50 -64.75 37.28
N ASP A 8 26.40 -64.53 36.59
CA ASP A 8 26.32 -63.55 35.52
C ASP A 8 26.37 -62.10 36.10
N ASN A 9 27.48 -61.42 35.84
CA ASN A 9 27.62 -60.03 36.08
C ASN A 9 26.82 -59.21 35.06
N LEU A 10 25.65 -58.76 35.46
CA LEU A 10 24.89 -57.73 34.76
C LEU A 10 25.66 -56.41 34.85
N TYR A 11 26.42 -56.06 33.84
CA TYR A 11 26.96 -54.73 33.68
C TYR A 11 25.80 -53.77 33.30
N ILE A 12 25.27 -53.12 34.32
CA ILE A 12 24.44 -51.93 34.11
C ILE A 12 25.39 -50.82 33.66
N ARG A 13 25.40 -50.55 32.36
CA ARG A 13 26.08 -49.43 31.74
C ARG A 13 25.42 -48.15 32.22
N SER A 14 25.96 -47.53 33.30
CA SER A 14 25.54 -46.22 33.75
C SER A 14 25.74 -45.23 32.60
N ARG A 15 24.66 -44.79 31.98
CA ARG A 15 24.69 -43.62 31.11
C ARG A 15 25.20 -42.47 31.99
N ASP A 16 26.37 -41.99 31.66
CA ASP A 16 26.96 -40.78 32.21
C ASP A 16 25.96 -39.62 31.96
N PHE A 17 25.16 -39.34 32.96
CA PHE A 17 24.47 -38.06 33.06
C PHE A 17 25.58 -37.03 33.28
N ILE A 18 25.97 -36.38 32.18
CA ILE A 18 26.84 -35.20 32.21
C ILE A 18 26.04 -34.10 32.94
N TRP A 19 26.17 -34.10 34.25
CA TRP A 19 25.79 -32.93 35.05
C TRP A 19 26.79 -31.84 34.70
N ILE A 20 26.41 -30.97 33.74
CA ILE A 20 27.14 -29.73 33.52
C ILE A 20 27.10 -29.00 34.86
N LYS A 21 28.21 -28.97 35.56
CA LYS A 21 28.39 -28.21 36.78
C LYS A 21 28.21 -26.73 36.41
N MET A 22 26.96 -26.25 36.40
CA MET A 22 26.66 -24.85 36.18
C MET A 22 27.12 -24.07 37.41
N THR A 23 28.29 -23.52 37.31
CA THR A 23 28.83 -22.59 38.32
C THR A 23 27.93 -21.36 38.34
N SER A 24 27.61 -20.80 39.50
CA SER A 24 26.79 -19.61 39.70
C SER A 24 27.20 -18.46 38.74
N ASN A 25 28.49 -18.33 38.44
CA ASN A 25 28.99 -17.37 37.46
C ASN A 25 28.56 -17.64 35.99
N THR A 26 28.43 -18.90 35.60
CA THR A 26 27.99 -19.26 34.23
C THR A 26 26.52 -18.97 34.03
N ILE A 27 25.71 -19.18 35.05
CA ILE A 27 24.24 -18.85 35.05
C ILE A 27 24.07 -17.33 35.03
N ALA A 28 24.82 -16.60 35.89
CA ALA A 28 24.78 -15.14 35.94
C ALA A 28 25.18 -14.50 34.59
N GLN A 29 26.26 -15.00 33.98
CA GLN A 29 26.69 -14.55 32.64
C GLN A 29 25.66 -14.90 31.55
N GLY A 30 24.99 -16.05 31.63
CA GLY A 30 23.92 -16.43 30.72
C GLY A 30 22.73 -15.49 30.83
N ILE A 31 22.29 -15.18 32.05
CA ILE A 31 21.20 -14.22 32.33
C ILE A 31 21.59 -12.81 31.85
N LEU A 32 22.81 -12.37 32.14
CA LEU A 32 23.26 -11.04 31.73
C LEU A 32 23.31 -10.89 30.20
N LYS A 33 23.75 -11.93 29.48
CA LYS A 33 23.70 -11.97 28.00
C LYS A 33 22.28 -11.97 27.48
N ALA A 34 21.38 -12.75 28.06
CA ALA A 34 19.98 -12.79 27.67
C ALA A 34 19.29 -11.43 27.89
N VAL A 35 19.51 -10.81 29.06
CA VAL A 35 19.00 -9.45 29.35
C VAL A 35 19.62 -8.44 28.39
N GLY A 36 20.93 -8.49 28.11
CA GLY A 36 21.59 -7.61 27.15
C GLY A 36 21.01 -7.74 25.73
N ILE A 37 20.71 -8.97 25.29
CA ILE A 37 20.07 -9.21 23.99
C ILE A 37 18.63 -8.63 23.97
N ILE A 38 17.85 -8.86 25.03
CA ILE A 38 16.47 -8.34 25.13
C ILE A 38 16.49 -6.80 25.11
N VAL A 39 17.35 -6.18 25.94
CA VAL A 39 17.53 -4.72 25.95
C VAL A 39 17.97 -4.20 24.57
N GLY A 40 18.92 -4.89 23.93
CA GLY A 40 19.35 -4.54 22.58
C GLY A 40 18.23 -4.61 21.55
N ILE A 41 17.39 -5.65 21.60
CA ILE A 41 16.21 -5.79 20.71
C ILE A 41 15.21 -4.68 20.99
N VAL A 42 14.91 -4.36 22.26
CA VAL A 42 13.98 -3.29 22.63
C VAL A 42 14.49 -1.93 22.16
N LEU A 43 15.77 -1.63 22.39
CA LEU A 43 16.38 -0.37 21.90
C LEU A 43 16.37 -0.28 20.38
N LEU A 44 16.65 -1.38 19.68
CA LEU A 44 16.58 -1.44 18.23
C LEU A 44 15.13 -1.20 17.74
N ALA A 45 14.14 -1.84 18.36
CA ALA A 45 12.75 -1.65 18.04
C ALA A 45 12.28 -0.20 18.25
N LEU A 46 12.69 0.41 19.38
CA LEU A 46 12.42 1.83 19.66
C LEU A 46 13.12 2.77 18.66
N ALA A 47 14.35 2.48 18.28
CA ALA A 47 15.06 3.24 17.26
C ALA A 47 14.36 3.14 15.89
N LEU A 48 13.98 1.93 15.46
CA LEU A 48 13.24 1.71 14.22
C LEU A 48 11.88 2.42 14.24
N TYR A 49 11.17 2.39 15.38
CA TYR A 49 9.91 3.12 15.55
C TYR A 49 10.09 4.64 15.42
N LYS A 50 11.12 5.21 16.05
CA LYS A 50 11.43 6.66 15.89
C LYS A 50 11.89 7.03 14.48
N LEU A 51 12.57 6.13 13.79
CA LEU A 51 13.10 6.34 12.44
C LEU A 51 12.10 5.95 11.33
N GLN A 52 10.89 5.50 11.67
CA GLN A 52 9.91 4.98 10.71
C GLN A 52 9.63 5.94 9.54
N ASN A 53 9.51 7.26 9.80
CA ASN A 53 9.27 8.24 8.75
C ASN A 53 10.44 8.33 7.77
N ILE A 54 11.69 8.26 8.27
CA ILE A 54 12.88 8.27 7.43
C ILE A 54 12.93 7.02 6.56
N ILE A 55 12.61 5.85 7.13
CA ILE A 55 12.54 4.59 6.40
C ILE A 55 11.49 4.67 5.30
N ILE A 56 10.30 5.19 5.61
CA ILE A 56 9.23 5.43 4.61
C ILE A 56 9.73 6.36 3.50
N TYR A 57 10.40 7.48 3.84
CA TYR A 57 10.91 8.40 2.84
C TYR A 57 11.97 7.77 1.94
N ILE A 58 12.86 6.93 2.48
CA ILE A 58 13.84 6.19 1.69
C ILE A 58 13.15 5.22 0.73
N VAL A 59 12.14 4.49 1.19
CA VAL A 59 11.40 3.53 0.36
C VAL A 59 10.59 4.27 -0.72
N LEU A 60 9.87 5.33 -0.37
CA LEU A 60 9.17 6.18 -1.34
C LEU A 60 10.14 6.81 -2.35
N ALA A 61 11.29 7.26 -1.90
CA ALA A 61 12.32 7.80 -2.78
C ALA A 61 12.86 6.75 -3.76
N ALA A 62 13.03 5.50 -3.32
CA ALA A 62 13.41 4.40 -4.21
C ALA A 62 12.32 4.13 -5.26
N VAL A 63 11.04 4.20 -4.87
CA VAL A 63 9.89 4.11 -5.80
C VAL A 63 9.94 5.24 -6.82
N VAL A 64 10.05 6.49 -6.37
CA VAL A 64 10.13 7.66 -7.25
C VAL A 64 11.34 7.55 -8.18
N ALA A 65 12.48 7.09 -7.68
CA ALA A 65 13.67 6.88 -8.50
C ALA A 65 13.45 5.79 -9.56
N LEU A 66 12.73 4.71 -9.26
CA LEU A 66 12.40 3.67 -10.23
C LEU A 66 11.46 4.19 -11.33
N ILE A 67 10.45 4.99 -10.96
CA ILE A 67 9.54 5.66 -11.91
C ILE A 67 10.29 6.71 -12.74
N GLY A 68 11.23 7.44 -12.14
CA GLY A 68 12.01 8.47 -12.80
C GLY A 68 13.09 7.94 -13.77
N ARG A 69 13.58 6.71 -13.57
CA ARG A 69 14.63 6.11 -14.43
C ARG A 69 14.30 6.08 -15.93
N PRO A 70 13.10 5.69 -16.39
CA PRO A 70 12.72 5.77 -17.80
C PRO A 70 12.83 7.20 -18.34
N ILE A 71 12.40 8.20 -17.54
CA ILE A 71 12.47 9.63 -17.92
C ILE A 71 13.92 10.05 -18.09
N VAL A 72 14.77 9.75 -17.10
CA VAL A 72 16.23 10.02 -17.18
C VAL A 72 16.85 9.30 -18.39
N GLY A 73 16.47 8.04 -18.61
CA GLY A 73 16.93 7.25 -19.75
C GLY A 73 16.55 7.87 -21.11
N PHE A 74 15.33 8.34 -21.23
CA PHE A 74 14.83 9.05 -22.41
C PHE A 74 15.61 10.36 -22.65
N LEU A 75 15.76 11.19 -21.63
CA LEU A 75 16.51 12.45 -21.69
C LEU A 75 17.98 12.23 -22.11
N LYS A 76 18.62 11.19 -21.56
CA LYS A 76 20.01 10.84 -21.94
C LYS A 76 20.12 10.34 -23.37
N ARG A 77 19.21 9.44 -23.80
CA ARG A 77 19.30 8.78 -25.10
C ARG A 77 18.82 9.67 -26.25
N ARG A 78 17.71 10.39 -26.06
CA ARG A 78 17.10 11.21 -27.12
C ARG A 78 17.60 12.66 -27.11
N LEU A 79 17.73 13.27 -25.93
CA LEU A 79 18.12 14.68 -25.81
C LEU A 79 19.59 14.86 -25.45
N LYS A 80 20.37 13.75 -25.32
CA LYS A 80 21.81 13.76 -25.04
C LYS A 80 22.22 14.56 -23.79
N PHE A 81 21.32 14.64 -22.78
CA PHE A 81 21.61 15.34 -21.55
C PHE A 81 22.71 14.60 -20.75
N LYS A 82 23.57 15.36 -20.06
CA LYS A 82 24.49 14.81 -19.07
C LYS A 82 23.68 14.21 -17.90
N ASN A 83 24.23 13.19 -17.23
CA ASN A 83 23.51 12.43 -16.18
C ASN A 83 22.84 13.35 -15.14
N THR A 84 23.58 14.33 -14.61
CA THR A 84 23.06 15.27 -13.60
C THR A 84 21.88 16.09 -14.13
N TRP A 85 22.01 16.68 -15.35
CA TRP A 85 20.96 17.48 -15.94
C TRP A 85 19.72 16.66 -16.30
N ALA A 86 19.91 15.43 -16.80
CA ALA A 86 18.80 14.52 -17.05
C ALA A 86 18.05 14.17 -15.74
N THR A 87 18.78 13.99 -14.64
CA THR A 87 18.16 13.70 -13.33
C THR A 87 17.45 14.91 -12.76
N VAL A 88 18.06 16.11 -12.82
CA VAL A 88 17.42 17.37 -12.39
C VAL A 88 16.12 17.59 -13.17
N THR A 89 16.16 17.48 -14.49
CA THR A 89 14.97 17.66 -15.33
C THR A 89 13.89 16.62 -14.99
N ALA A 90 14.25 15.36 -14.76
CA ALA A 90 13.29 14.33 -14.36
C ALA A 90 12.63 14.66 -13.00
N ILE A 91 13.41 15.14 -12.02
CA ILE A 91 12.86 15.58 -10.72
C ILE A 91 11.94 16.79 -10.89
N VAL A 92 12.33 17.77 -11.70
CA VAL A 92 11.49 18.95 -11.98
C VAL A 92 10.17 18.53 -12.62
N ILE A 93 10.18 17.60 -13.57
CA ILE A 93 8.95 17.04 -14.19
C ILE A 93 8.07 16.39 -13.12
N ILE A 94 8.65 15.53 -12.27
CA ILE A 94 7.94 14.87 -11.18
C ILE A 94 7.39 15.89 -10.17
N MET A 95 8.20 16.88 -9.76
CA MET A 95 7.74 17.97 -8.88
C MET A 95 6.60 18.76 -9.49
N SER A 96 6.72 19.15 -10.76
CA SER A 96 5.65 19.88 -11.46
C SER A 96 4.36 19.07 -11.55
N PHE A 97 4.48 17.76 -11.75
CA PHE A 97 3.33 16.85 -11.74
C PHE A 97 2.64 16.84 -10.36
N PHE A 98 3.39 16.66 -9.28
CA PHE A 98 2.83 16.70 -7.92
C PHE A 98 2.29 18.08 -7.54
N ALA A 99 3.00 19.16 -7.89
CA ALA A 99 2.53 20.52 -7.66
C ALA A 99 1.23 20.81 -8.44
N GLY A 100 1.12 20.35 -9.69
CA GLY A 100 -0.10 20.41 -10.49
C GLY A 100 -1.25 19.69 -9.82
N ILE A 101 -1.04 18.47 -9.34
CA ILE A 101 -2.04 17.72 -8.58
C ILE A 101 -2.49 18.53 -7.36
N ILE A 102 -1.56 18.94 -6.52
CA ILE A 102 -1.89 19.68 -5.28
C ILE A 102 -2.69 20.95 -5.61
N SER A 103 -2.27 21.71 -6.63
CA SER A 103 -2.95 22.96 -7.03
C SER A 103 -4.37 22.74 -7.55
N LEU A 104 -4.65 21.60 -8.14
CA LEU A 104 -6.00 21.23 -8.59
C LEU A 104 -6.88 20.70 -7.45
N PHE A 105 -6.28 19.88 -6.55
CA PHE A 105 -7.00 19.23 -5.48
C PHE A 105 -7.35 20.12 -4.31
N VAL A 106 -6.45 20.99 -3.88
CA VAL A 106 -6.68 21.85 -2.70
C VAL A 106 -7.92 22.74 -2.87
N PRO A 107 -8.10 23.47 -3.98
CA PRO A 107 -9.31 24.26 -4.21
C PRO A 107 -10.57 23.39 -4.25
N LEU A 108 -10.52 22.22 -4.91
CA LEU A 108 -11.65 21.31 -4.98
C LEU A 108 -12.07 20.85 -3.57
N LEU A 109 -11.13 20.37 -2.75
CA LEU A 109 -11.43 19.92 -1.39
C LEU A 109 -12.01 21.05 -0.53
N ILE A 110 -11.52 22.29 -0.68
CA ILE A 110 -12.06 23.44 0.05
C ILE A 110 -13.48 23.76 -0.42
N SER A 111 -13.73 23.77 -1.73
CA SER A 111 -15.06 24.07 -2.28
C SER A 111 -16.07 22.99 -1.93
N GLN A 112 -15.70 21.72 -2.14
CA GLN A 112 -16.54 20.57 -1.81
C GLN A 112 -16.76 20.43 -0.30
N GLY A 113 -15.75 20.70 0.52
CA GLY A 113 -15.88 20.70 1.98
C GLY A 113 -16.89 21.73 2.49
N LYS A 114 -16.93 22.93 1.89
CA LYS A 114 -17.95 23.95 2.21
C LYS A 114 -19.35 23.49 1.82
N ASN A 115 -19.49 22.90 0.64
CA ASN A 115 -20.77 22.36 0.17
C ASN A 115 -21.27 21.24 1.08
N LEU A 116 -20.39 20.31 1.45
CA LEU A 116 -20.72 19.20 2.35
C LEU A 116 -21.15 19.67 3.75
N ALA A 117 -20.53 20.71 4.28
CA ALA A 117 -20.91 21.28 5.58
C ALA A 117 -22.31 21.89 5.56
N SER A 118 -22.87 22.19 4.40
CA SER A 118 -24.24 22.73 4.23
C SER A 118 -25.31 21.65 4.01
N ILE A 119 -24.94 20.36 3.93
CA ILE A 119 -25.91 19.27 3.74
C ILE A 119 -26.68 19.00 5.04
N ASP A 120 -28.01 19.04 4.95
CA ASP A 120 -28.86 18.47 5.99
C ASP A 120 -28.92 16.93 5.83
N PHE A 121 -28.05 16.25 6.55
CA PHE A 121 -27.92 14.79 6.48
C PHE A 121 -29.13 14.04 7.01
N LYS A 122 -29.95 14.64 7.93
CA LYS A 122 -31.21 14.04 8.36
C LYS A 122 -32.22 14.05 7.22
N ALA A 123 -32.33 15.18 6.52
CA ALA A 123 -33.19 15.26 5.35
C ALA A 123 -32.73 14.32 4.23
N LEU A 124 -31.39 14.21 4.02
CA LEU A 124 -30.80 13.27 3.05
C LEU A 124 -31.14 11.82 3.40
N ASN A 125 -30.94 11.41 4.65
CA ASN A 125 -31.25 10.05 5.12
C ASN A 125 -32.71 9.70 4.90
N ASN A 126 -33.65 10.56 5.33
CA ASN A 126 -35.09 10.35 5.14
C ASN A 126 -35.48 10.24 3.66
N ASN A 127 -34.79 10.97 2.79
CA ASN A 127 -35.10 10.95 1.35
C ASN A 127 -34.46 9.74 0.65
N VAL A 128 -33.31 9.27 1.12
CA VAL A 128 -32.70 8.00 0.67
C VAL A 128 -33.61 6.83 1.01
N HIS A 129 -34.17 6.78 2.22
CA HIS A 129 -35.17 5.75 2.58
C HIS A 129 -36.38 5.79 1.67
N ARG A 130 -37.00 6.95 1.48
CA ARG A 130 -38.15 7.09 0.55
C ARG A 130 -37.81 6.67 -0.89
N PHE A 131 -36.63 7.00 -1.37
CA PHE A 131 -36.19 6.61 -2.71
C PHE A 131 -35.99 5.10 -2.82
N LEU A 132 -35.35 4.46 -1.82
CA LEU A 132 -35.18 3.00 -1.76
C LEU A 132 -36.54 2.30 -1.68
N ASP A 133 -37.49 2.79 -0.87
CA ASP A 133 -38.84 2.27 -0.76
C ASP A 133 -39.55 2.34 -2.09
N ASN A 134 -39.47 3.48 -2.77
CA ASN A 134 -40.05 3.65 -4.10
C ASN A 134 -39.44 2.72 -5.16
N LEU A 135 -38.11 2.53 -5.12
CA LEU A 135 -37.43 1.59 -6.01
C LEU A 135 -37.83 0.14 -5.72
N LEU A 136 -37.83 -0.28 -4.45
CA LEU A 136 -38.21 -1.64 -4.05
C LEU A 136 -39.69 -1.91 -4.44
N HIS A 137 -40.56 -0.94 -4.24
CA HIS A 137 -41.95 -1.03 -4.65
C HIS A 137 -42.10 -1.16 -6.17
N SER A 138 -41.34 -0.37 -6.95
CA SER A 138 -41.34 -0.43 -8.41
C SER A 138 -40.78 -1.73 -8.99
N LEU A 139 -39.87 -2.38 -8.25
CA LEU A 139 -39.27 -3.69 -8.57
C LEU A 139 -40.11 -4.87 -8.08
N GLY A 140 -41.29 -4.63 -7.47
CA GLY A 140 -42.16 -5.67 -6.96
C GLY A 140 -41.68 -6.34 -5.67
N MET A 141 -40.66 -5.78 -5.03
CA MET A 141 -40.04 -6.31 -3.79
C MET A 141 -40.61 -5.69 -2.51
N GLY A 142 -41.84 -5.20 -2.54
CA GLY A 142 -42.48 -4.46 -1.43
C GLY A 142 -42.65 -5.17 -0.09
N ARG A 143 -42.09 -6.38 0.09
CA ARG A 143 -42.06 -7.10 1.38
C ARG A 143 -40.73 -6.98 2.13
N MET A 144 -39.73 -6.26 1.62
CA MET A 144 -38.45 -6.04 2.30
C MET A 144 -38.40 -4.75 3.13
N GLU A 145 -39.51 -4.04 3.22
CA GLU A 145 -39.67 -2.72 3.87
C GLU A 145 -39.27 -2.67 5.37
N SER A 146 -39.26 -3.81 6.04
CA SER A 146 -38.94 -3.89 7.48
C SER A 146 -37.60 -4.50 7.85
N GLN A 147 -36.77 -4.87 6.85
CA GLN A 147 -35.45 -5.49 7.09
C GLN A 147 -34.24 -4.66 6.62
N VAL A 148 -34.45 -3.60 5.87
CA VAL A 148 -33.41 -2.59 5.71
C VAL A 148 -33.48 -1.74 6.96
N GLY A 149 -32.94 -2.32 8.06
CA GLY A 149 -32.80 -1.62 9.33
C GLY A 149 -32.14 -0.27 9.07
N ASP A 150 -32.46 0.70 9.92
CA ASP A 150 -31.88 2.03 9.87
C ASP A 150 -30.52 1.98 9.18
N VAL A 151 -30.39 2.64 8.04
CA VAL A 151 -29.08 2.96 7.43
C VAL A 151 -28.53 4.17 8.21
N PRO A 152 -28.53 4.13 9.53
CA PRO A 152 -28.48 5.32 10.33
C PRO A 152 -27.10 5.79 10.61
N ASP A 153 -26.16 4.97 10.81
CA ASP A 153 -24.89 5.38 11.41
C ASP A 153 -23.66 4.97 10.59
N LEU A 154 -23.86 4.47 9.37
CA LEU A 154 -22.74 4.10 8.52
C LEU A 154 -21.95 5.31 7.99
N ILE A 155 -22.55 6.51 8.04
CA ILE A 155 -21.89 7.77 7.65
C ILE A 155 -22.11 8.80 8.75
N ASN A 156 -21.41 8.64 9.86
CA ASN A 156 -21.33 9.72 10.86
C ASN A 156 -20.62 10.93 10.25
N MET A 157 -21.20 12.12 10.43
CA MET A 157 -20.59 13.39 9.98
C MET A 157 -19.21 13.61 10.58
N GLU A 158 -18.99 13.14 11.81
CA GLU A 158 -17.68 13.19 12.44
C GLU A 158 -16.67 12.33 11.68
N ASP A 159 -17.08 11.17 11.20
CA ASP A 159 -16.21 10.29 10.41
C ASP A 159 -15.91 10.89 9.04
N LEU A 160 -16.92 11.46 8.36
CA LEU A 160 -16.72 12.10 7.06
C LEU A 160 -15.87 13.37 7.17
N SER A 161 -16.14 14.22 8.17
CA SER A 161 -15.33 15.41 8.44
C SER A 161 -13.92 15.03 8.88
N SER A 162 -13.76 13.95 9.65
CA SER A 162 -12.46 13.41 10.05
C SER A 162 -11.68 12.86 8.86
N LEU A 163 -12.33 12.20 7.92
CA LEU A 163 -11.73 11.77 6.66
C LEU A 163 -11.25 12.96 5.83
N LEU A 164 -12.09 13.98 5.64
CA LEU A 164 -11.72 15.20 4.90
C LEU A 164 -10.58 15.96 5.58
N ASN A 165 -10.66 16.13 6.90
CA ASN A 165 -9.59 16.75 7.70
C ASN A 165 -8.31 15.89 7.67
N GLY A 166 -8.44 14.58 7.65
CA GLY A 166 -7.34 13.64 7.46
C GLY A 166 -6.64 13.86 6.12
N PHE A 167 -7.41 14.02 5.03
CA PHE A 167 -6.85 14.35 3.70
C PHE A 167 -6.14 15.72 3.69
N ILE A 168 -6.76 16.76 4.27
CA ILE A 168 -6.15 18.10 4.38
C ILE A 168 -4.88 18.03 5.23
N GLY A 169 -4.90 17.29 6.34
CA GLY A 169 -3.74 17.05 7.20
C GLY A 169 -2.60 16.32 6.47
N VAL A 170 -2.92 15.32 5.66
CA VAL A 170 -1.95 14.63 4.81
C VAL A 170 -1.33 15.60 3.82
N ILE A 171 -2.13 16.43 3.14
CA ILE A 171 -1.63 17.42 2.18
C ILE A 171 -0.70 18.46 2.87
N SER A 172 -1.06 18.91 4.06
CA SER A 172 -0.25 19.87 4.83
C SER A 172 1.10 19.29 5.26
N ASN A 173 1.14 18.01 5.62
CA ASN A 173 2.36 17.30 6.03
C ASN A 173 3.21 16.81 4.83
N ILE A 174 2.65 16.77 3.63
CA ILE A 174 3.35 16.34 2.41
C ILE A 174 4.55 17.23 2.08
N GLY A 175 4.52 18.53 2.40
CA GLY A 175 5.56 19.48 1.98
C GLY A 175 6.99 19.05 2.39
N ILE A 176 7.20 18.79 3.67
CA ILE A 176 8.52 18.37 4.20
C ILE A 176 8.85 16.95 3.74
N GLY A 177 7.85 16.06 3.77
CA GLY A 177 8.01 14.66 3.33
C GLY A 177 8.34 14.58 1.85
N LEU A 178 7.63 15.33 0.99
CA LEU A 178 7.85 15.37 -0.45
C LEU A 178 9.25 15.88 -0.80
N PHE A 179 9.69 16.96 -0.16
CA PHE A 179 11.05 17.46 -0.35
C PHE A 179 12.10 16.39 0.01
N SER A 180 11.96 15.76 1.17
CA SER A 180 12.87 14.68 1.60
C SER A 180 12.88 13.51 0.62
N VAL A 181 11.71 13.05 0.18
CA VAL A 181 11.57 11.96 -0.78
C VAL A 181 12.22 12.32 -2.12
N LEU A 182 11.97 13.52 -2.66
CA LEU A 182 12.52 13.95 -3.94
C LEU A 182 14.03 14.18 -3.85
N PHE A 183 14.51 14.71 -2.73
CA PHE A 183 15.95 14.88 -2.48
C PHE A 183 16.69 13.53 -2.47
N ILE A 184 16.18 12.54 -1.73
CA ILE A 184 16.76 11.19 -1.70
C ILE A 184 16.62 10.52 -3.09
N ALA A 185 15.48 10.66 -3.75
CA ALA A 185 15.23 10.11 -5.09
C ALA A 185 16.20 10.67 -6.13
N PHE A 186 16.57 11.95 -6.01
CA PHE A 186 17.59 12.56 -6.87
C PHE A 186 18.91 11.78 -6.79
N PHE A 187 19.40 11.49 -5.58
CA PHE A 187 20.64 10.72 -5.42
C PHE A 187 20.49 9.29 -5.91
N PHE A 188 19.34 8.65 -5.65
CA PHE A 188 19.08 7.29 -6.15
C PHE A 188 19.02 7.22 -7.68
N MET A 189 18.57 8.26 -8.36
CA MET A 189 18.60 8.33 -9.83
C MET A 189 19.96 8.70 -10.37
N LYS A 190 20.64 9.65 -9.72
CA LYS A 190 21.93 10.17 -10.16
C LYS A 190 23.06 9.16 -9.92
N ASP A 191 23.14 8.66 -8.68
CA ASP A 191 24.28 7.88 -8.18
C ASP A 191 23.89 6.42 -7.84
N GLY A 192 22.75 5.94 -8.34
CA GLY A 192 22.20 4.63 -7.99
C GLY A 192 23.10 3.42 -8.30
N THR A 193 24.00 3.55 -9.30
CA THR A 193 25.04 2.54 -9.56
C THR A 193 26.13 2.56 -8.48
N ALA A 194 26.61 3.73 -8.12
CA ALA A 194 27.61 3.89 -7.07
C ALA A 194 27.10 3.41 -5.70
N ILE A 195 25.83 3.73 -5.37
CA ILE A 195 25.17 3.25 -4.14
C ILE A 195 25.05 1.73 -4.16
N SER A 196 24.66 1.14 -5.29
CA SER A 196 24.56 -0.32 -5.46
C SER A 196 25.94 -0.99 -5.31
N GLU A 197 26.97 -0.47 -5.95
CA GLU A 197 28.32 -1.04 -5.83
C GLU A 197 28.92 -0.82 -4.43
N GLY A 198 28.65 0.33 -3.80
CA GLY A 198 29.02 0.57 -2.40
C GLY A 198 28.39 -0.43 -1.45
N PHE A 199 27.11 -0.77 -1.64
CA PHE A 199 26.44 -1.83 -0.88
C PHE A 199 27.07 -3.20 -1.15
N LEU A 200 27.35 -3.54 -2.42
CA LEU A 200 27.95 -4.81 -2.82
C LEU A 200 29.36 -4.97 -2.27
N SER A 201 30.13 -3.89 -2.08
CA SER A 201 31.48 -3.94 -1.51
C SER A 201 31.52 -4.43 -0.05
N LEU A 202 30.41 -4.33 0.67
CA LEU A 202 30.27 -4.84 2.05
C LEU A 202 30.01 -6.35 2.10
N ILE A 203 29.71 -6.97 0.96
CA ILE A 203 29.35 -8.38 0.86
C ILE A 203 30.60 -9.23 0.64
N LYS A 204 30.70 -10.34 1.37
CA LYS A 204 31.80 -11.30 1.19
C LYS A 204 31.81 -11.82 -0.26
N PRO A 205 33.01 -11.97 -0.88
CA PRO A 205 33.15 -12.38 -2.28
C PRO A 205 32.36 -13.64 -2.67
N LYS A 206 32.25 -14.59 -1.74
CA LYS A 206 31.48 -15.85 -1.91
C LYS A 206 29.99 -15.62 -2.20
N HIS A 207 29.39 -14.57 -1.64
CA HIS A 207 27.97 -14.28 -1.76
C HIS A 207 27.64 -13.19 -2.78
N LEU A 208 28.67 -12.50 -3.29
CA LEU A 208 28.53 -11.36 -4.20
C LEU A 208 27.71 -11.65 -5.46
N PRO A 209 27.92 -12.77 -6.20
CA PRO A 209 27.16 -13.06 -7.41
C PRO A 209 25.67 -13.20 -7.12
N LYS A 210 25.33 -13.94 -6.05
CA LYS A 210 23.93 -14.18 -5.66
C LYS A 210 23.23 -12.91 -5.19
N VAL A 211 23.92 -12.04 -4.44
CA VAL A 211 23.34 -10.76 -4.00
C VAL A 211 23.13 -9.83 -5.18
N ARG A 212 24.06 -9.78 -6.16
CA ARG A 212 23.92 -8.99 -7.38
C ARG A 212 22.72 -9.46 -8.20
N GLU A 213 22.57 -10.74 -8.44
CA GLU A 213 21.42 -11.35 -9.09
C GLU A 213 20.10 -10.98 -8.39
N THR A 214 20.06 -11.16 -7.06
CA THR A 214 18.88 -10.79 -6.25
C THR A 214 18.51 -9.32 -6.38
N LEU A 215 19.49 -8.41 -6.40
CA LEU A 215 19.25 -6.97 -6.59
C LEU A 215 18.70 -6.66 -8.00
N GLU A 216 19.18 -7.36 -9.02
CA GLU A 216 18.67 -7.20 -10.38
C GLU A 216 17.25 -7.72 -10.51
N ASP A 217 16.93 -8.86 -9.90
CA ASP A 217 15.57 -9.40 -9.83
C ASP A 217 14.62 -8.43 -9.12
N ILE A 218 15.01 -7.89 -7.97
CA ILE A 218 14.22 -6.87 -7.25
C ILE A 218 13.95 -5.67 -8.16
N LYS A 219 14.97 -5.12 -8.81
CA LYS A 219 14.82 -3.98 -9.73
C LYS A 219 13.85 -4.31 -10.88
N ALA A 220 13.97 -5.50 -11.47
CA ALA A 220 13.13 -5.92 -12.59
C ALA A 220 11.66 -6.11 -12.16
N ILE A 221 11.43 -6.77 -11.02
CA ILE A 221 10.08 -7.01 -10.48
C ILE A 221 9.41 -5.68 -10.11
N LEU A 222 10.11 -4.82 -9.37
CA LEU A 222 9.58 -3.52 -8.97
C LEU A 222 9.30 -2.60 -10.17
N SER A 223 10.18 -2.57 -11.16
CA SER A 223 9.95 -1.78 -12.37
C SER A 223 8.69 -2.23 -13.11
N ARG A 224 8.49 -3.54 -13.27
CA ARG A 224 7.26 -4.09 -13.88
C ARG A 224 6.02 -3.78 -13.06
N TYR A 225 6.12 -3.88 -11.72
CA TYR A 225 5.03 -3.54 -10.82
C TYR A 225 4.59 -2.08 -10.99
N PHE A 226 5.52 -1.12 -10.96
CA PHE A 226 5.18 0.30 -11.06
C PHE A 226 4.66 0.70 -12.43
N VAL A 227 5.18 0.11 -13.52
CA VAL A 227 4.62 0.30 -14.86
C VAL A 227 3.19 -0.24 -14.92
N GLY A 228 2.97 -1.42 -14.38
CA GLY A 228 1.64 -2.02 -14.28
C GLY A 228 0.67 -1.17 -13.48
N LEU A 229 1.09 -0.71 -12.30
CA LEU A 229 0.30 0.17 -11.43
C LEU A 229 -0.07 1.48 -12.14
N PHE A 230 0.89 2.10 -12.84
CA PHE A 230 0.62 3.31 -13.62
C PHE A 230 -0.43 3.08 -14.71
N LEU A 231 -0.32 1.97 -15.44
CA LEU A 231 -1.31 1.59 -16.45
C LEU A 231 -2.69 1.34 -15.83
N GLN A 232 -2.75 0.61 -14.72
CA GLN A 232 -3.99 0.36 -13.98
C GLN A 232 -4.68 1.66 -13.57
N LEU A 233 -3.96 2.55 -12.90
CA LEU A 233 -4.48 3.85 -12.48
C LEU A 233 -4.95 4.70 -13.67
N SER A 234 -4.23 4.64 -14.79
CA SER A 234 -4.63 5.34 -16.02
C SER A 234 -5.95 4.80 -16.59
N VAL A 235 -6.13 3.48 -16.59
CA VAL A 235 -7.39 2.84 -17.03
C VAL A 235 -8.55 3.26 -16.13
N ILE A 236 -8.39 3.16 -14.81
CA ILE A 236 -9.41 3.57 -13.83
C ILE A 236 -9.74 5.06 -14.01
N PHE A 237 -8.73 5.92 -14.14
CA PHE A 237 -8.90 7.35 -14.36
C PHE A 237 -9.74 7.64 -15.63
N ILE A 238 -9.39 7.01 -16.74
CA ILE A 238 -10.09 7.22 -18.02
C ILE A 238 -11.54 6.75 -17.91
N LEU A 239 -11.77 5.54 -17.38
CA LEU A 239 -13.11 4.99 -17.26
C LEU A 239 -13.99 5.82 -16.33
N LEU A 240 -13.50 6.22 -15.16
CA LEU A 240 -14.24 7.07 -14.24
C LEU A 240 -14.49 8.47 -14.82
N THR A 241 -13.52 9.03 -15.55
CA THR A 241 -13.73 10.31 -16.25
C THR A 241 -14.90 10.21 -17.24
N ILE A 242 -14.94 9.14 -18.04
CA ILE A 242 -16.04 8.91 -18.99
C ILE A 242 -17.36 8.81 -18.25
N VAL A 243 -17.45 8.02 -17.18
CA VAL A 243 -18.65 7.87 -16.36
C VAL A 243 -19.13 9.23 -15.84
N LEU A 244 -18.24 10.00 -15.20
CA LEU A 244 -18.59 11.28 -14.60
C LEU A 244 -19.02 12.33 -15.65
N LEU A 245 -18.37 12.34 -16.81
CA LEU A 245 -18.74 13.24 -17.92
C LEU A 245 -20.12 12.89 -18.50
N ILE A 246 -20.43 11.59 -18.67
CA ILE A 246 -21.74 11.15 -19.19
C ILE A 246 -22.88 11.65 -18.27
N PHE A 247 -22.68 11.61 -16.94
CA PHE A 247 -23.68 12.05 -15.99
C PHE A 247 -23.61 13.54 -15.65
N GLY A 248 -22.71 14.31 -16.30
CA GLY A 248 -22.62 15.76 -16.19
C GLY A 248 -22.11 16.23 -14.83
N VAL A 249 -21.24 15.44 -14.17
CA VAL A 249 -20.61 15.83 -12.91
C VAL A 249 -19.54 16.88 -13.21
N LYS A 250 -19.64 18.04 -12.53
CA LYS A 250 -18.59 19.08 -12.62
C LYS A 250 -17.29 18.53 -12.03
N ASP A 251 -16.17 19.04 -12.49
CA ASP A 251 -14.83 18.63 -12.04
C ASP A 251 -14.54 17.11 -12.21
N ALA A 252 -15.22 16.48 -13.19
CA ALA A 252 -15.13 15.03 -13.47
C ALA A 252 -13.68 14.52 -13.53
N LEU A 253 -12.77 15.25 -14.19
CA LEU A 253 -11.35 14.87 -14.29
C LEU A 253 -10.69 14.79 -12.92
N ILE A 254 -10.95 15.76 -12.04
CA ILE A 254 -10.29 15.83 -10.73
C ILE A 254 -10.85 14.73 -9.82
N ILE A 255 -12.16 14.52 -9.84
CA ILE A 255 -12.83 13.46 -9.06
C ILE A 255 -12.35 12.08 -9.51
N ALA A 256 -12.32 11.83 -10.83
CA ALA A 256 -11.82 10.58 -11.40
C ALA A 256 -10.36 10.31 -11.02
N PHE A 257 -9.52 11.34 -11.07
CA PHE A 257 -8.12 11.24 -10.69
C PHE A 257 -7.95 10.93 -9.19
N LEU A 258 -8.73 11.58 -8.33
CA LEU A 258 -8.75 11.28 -6.89
C LEU A 258 -9.11 9.82 -6.62
N CYS A 259 -10.21 9.35 -7.23
CA CYS A 259 -10.64 7.97 -7.09
C CYS A 259 -9.61 6.98 -7.65
N ALA A 260 -8.94 7.31 -8.75
CA ALA A 260 -7.84 6.51 -9.28
C ALA A 260 -6.65 6.46 -8.30
N LEU A 261 -6.27 7.60 -7.70
CA LEU A 261 -5.20 7.63 -6.69
C LEU A 261 -5.53 6.80 -5.45
N LEU A 262 -6.79 6.80 -5.00
CA LEU A 262 -7.21 5.96 -3.88
C LEU A 262 -6.99 4.47 -4.17
N ASN A 263 -7.12 4.04 -5.42
CA ASN A 263 -6.83 2.67 -5.85
C ASN A 263 -5.34 2.27 -5.76
N LEU A 264 -4.43 3.19 -5.39
CA LEU A 264 -3.07 2.82 -4.96
C LEU A 264 -3.07 1.88 -3.76
N ILE A 265 -4.11 1.94 -2.92
CA ILE A 265 -4.27 1.10 -1.75
C ILE A 265 -5.25 -0.02 -2.10
N PRO A 266 -4.78 -1.26 -2.30
CA PRO A 266 -5.65 -2.38 -2.66
C PRO A 266 -6.74 -2.61 -1.62
N TYR A 267 -7.94 -2.94 -2.06
CA TYR A 267 -9.15 -3.22 -1.28
C TYR A 267 -9.71 -2.00 -0.53
N VAL A 268 -8.88 -1.26 0.19
CA VAL A 268 -9.30 -0.07 0.96
C VAL A 268 -9.63 1.10 0.02
N GLY A 269 -8.79 1.28 -1.01
CA GLY A 269 -8.97 2.34 -2.00
C GLY A 269 -10.32 2.33 -2.71
N PRO A 270 -10.75 1.20 -3.28
CA PRO A 270 -12.09 1.06 -3.86
C PRO A 270 -13.23 1.40 -2.91
N ILE A 271 -13.15 0.98 -1.64
CA ILE A 271 -14.17 1.26 -0.63
C ILE A 271 -14.26 2.76 -0.35
N ILE A 272 -13.10 3.40 -0.07
CA ILE A 272 -13.06 4.85 0.16
C ILE A 272 -13.46 5.59 -1.12
N GLY A 273 -13.03 5.12 -2.30
CA GLY A 273 -13.38 5.70 -3.59
C GLY A 273 -14.88 5.68 -3.87
N ALA A 274 -15.58 4.60 -3.49
CA ALA A 274 -17.03 4.49 -3.61
C ALA A 274 -17.75 5.56 -2.78
N VAL A 275 -17.31 5.77 -1.54
CA VAL A 275 -17.86 6.81 -0.66
C VAL A 275 -17.55 8.19 -1.23
N VAL A 276 -16.29 8.46 -1.57
CA VAL A 276 -15.85 9.77 -2.07
C VAL A 276 -16.58 10.16 -3.36
N ILE A 277 -16.69 9.26 -4.34
CA ILE A 277 -17.37 9.58 -5.61
C ILE A 277 -18.85 9.84 -5.40
N SER A 278 -19.50 9.09 -4.51
CA SER A 278 -20.92 9.28 -4.20
C SER A 278 -21.17 10.62 -3.53
N VAL A 279 -20.37 10.94 -2.49
CA VAL A 279 -20.48 12.21 -1.74
C VAL A 279 -20.19 13.40 -2.64
N LEU A 280 -19.12 13.35 -3.46
CA LEU A 280 -18.79 14.44 -4.38
C LEU A 280 -19.83 14.60 -5.50
N THR A 281 -20.48 13.51 -5.93
CA THR A 281 -21.60 13.58 -6.88
C THR A 281 -22.81 14.25 -6.26
N ILE A 282 -23.20 13.88 -5.04
CA ILE A 282 -24.28 14.56 -4.29
C ILE A 282 -23.98 16.05 -4.17
N SER A 283 -22.77 16.39 -3.70
CA SER A 283 -22.31 17.78 -3.54
C SER A 283 -22.38 18.58 -4.86
N ASN A 284 -22.14 17.94 -5.99
CA ASN A 284 -22.15 18.59 -7.30
C ASN A 284 -23.54 19.00 -7.78
N PHE A 285 -24.60 18.35 -7.30
CA PHE A 285 -25.99 18.58 -7.72
C PHE A 285 -26.87 19.13 -6.59
N MET A 286 -26.29 19.72 -5.53
CA MET A 286 -27.03 20.16 -4.33
C MET A 286 -28.14 21.17 -4.62
N ASP A 287 -28.00 21.99 -5.66
CA ASP A 287 -29.00 22.97 -6.05
C ASP A 287 -30.19 22.36 -6.81
N ALA A 288 -30.15 21.06 -7.13
CA ALA A 288 -31.16 20.35 -7.87
C ALA A 288 -32.14 19.58 -6.95
N ASP A 289 -33.26 19.17 -7.52
CA ASP A 289 -34.23 18.37 -6.77
C ASP A 289 -33.64 17.00 -6.38
N LEU A 290 -33.82 16.65 -5.12
CA LEU A 290 -33.18 15.49 -4.53
C LEU A 290 -33.67 14.17 -5.14
N GLN A 291 -35.00 14.04 -5.33
CA GLN A 291 -35.60 12.78 -5.80
C GLN A 291 -35.46 12.58 -7.30
N SER A 292 -35.60 13.65 -8.09
CA SER A 292 -35.60 13.54 -9.55
C SER A 292 -34.20 13.65 -10.17
N VAL A 293 -33.25 14.27 -9.50
CA VAL A 293 -31.92 14.54 -10.08
C VAL A 293 -30.77 13.95 -9.23
N ILE A 294 -30.70 14.30 -7.94
CA ILE A 294 -29.51 13.94 -7.12
C ILE A 294 -29.41 12.44 -6.95
N LEU A 295 -30.46 11.79 -6.44
CA LEU A 295 -30.46 10.36 -6.15
C LEU A 295 -30.24 9.49 -7.39
N PRO A 296 -30.99 9.70 -8.51
CA PRO A 296 -30.76 8.93 -9.74
C PRO A 296 -29.36 9.11 -10.30
N LYS A 297 -28.83 10.34 -10.36
CA LYS A 297 -27.48 10.59 -10.86
C LYS A 297 -26.40 9.95 -9.99
N THR A 298 -26.55 10.07 -8.66
CA THR A 298 -25.62 9.43 -7.72
C THR A 298 -25.63 7.91 -7.86
N LEU A 299 -26.81 7.31 -8.00
CA LEU A 299 -26.94 5.88 -8.24
C LEU A 299 -26.27 5.46 -9.56
N TYR A 300 -26.49 6.20 -10.66
CA TYR A 300 -25.86 5.87 -11.94
C TYR A 300 -24.34 6.04 -11.92
N VAL A 301 -23.84 7.09 -11.28
CA VAL A 301 -22.39 7.29 -11.08
C VAL A 301 -21.79 6.17 -10.22
N PHE A 302 -22.48 5.78 -9.15
CA PHE A 302 -22.07 4.67 -8.29
C PHE A 302 -22.05 3.34 -9.05
N LEU A 303 -23.06 3.03 -9.85
CA LEU A 303 -23.07 1.86 -10.72
C LEU A 303 -21.95 1.90 -11.76
N GLY A 304 -21.67 3.06 -12.34
CA GLY A 304 -20.54 3.26 -13.24
C GLY A 304 -19.19 3.05 -12.54
N PHE A 305 -19.08 3.48 -11.29
CA PHE A 305 -17.92 3.20 -10.45
C PHE A 305 -17.77 1.69 -10.19
N LEU A 306 -18.84 0.99 -9.81
CA LEU A 306 -18.80 -0.46 -9.61
C LEU A 306 -18.43 -1.20 -10.91
N PHE A 307 -18.94 -0.75 -12.05
CA PHE A 307 -18.56 -1.29 -13.35
C PHE A 307 -17.06 -1.07 -13.65
N THR A 308 -16.53 0.11 -13.34
CA THR A 308 -15.09 0.40 -13.46
C THR A 308 -14.27 -0.52 -12.55
N GLN A 309 -14.69 -0.72 -11.31
CA GLN A 309 -14.02 -1.64 -10.38
C GLN A 309 -14.11 -3.10 -10.84
N PHE A 310 -15.24 -3.49 -11.45
CA PHE A 310 -15.36 -4.82 -12.07
C PHE A 310 -14.35 -5.00 -13.20
N ILE A 311 -14.22 -4.04 -14.10
CA ILE A 311 -13.21 -4.07 -15.17
C ILE A 311 -11.80 -4.14 -14.58
N ASP A 312 -11.51 -3.34 -13.56
CA ASP A 312 -10.20 -3.36 -12.90
C ASP A 312 -9.88 -4.74 -12.31
N ASN A 313 -10.81 -5.32 -11.55
CA ASN A 313 -10.60 -6.60 -10.86
C ASN A 313 -10.52 -7.79 -11.83
N VAL A 314 -11.30 -7.77 -12.92
CA VAL A 314 -11.39 -8.90 -13.87
C VAL A 314 -10.31 -8.84 -14.95
N PHE A 315 -9.97 -7.63 -15.41
CA PHE A 315 -9.05 -7.45 -16.54
C PHE A 315 -7.74 -6.79 -16.14
N SER A 316 -7.77 -5.59 -15.53
CA SER A 316 -6.56 -4.82 -15.29
C SER A 316 -5.62 -5.50 -14.30
N GLN A 317 -6.13 -5.91 -13.15
CA GLN A 317 -5.31 -6.55 -12.12
C GLN A 317 -4.68 -7.87 -12.59
N PRO A 318 -5.43 -8.83 -13.17
CA PRO A 318 -4.83 -10.07 -13.66
C PRO A 318 -3.79 -9.83 -14.76
N ILE A 319 -4.07 -8.96 -15.73
CA ILE A 319 -3.14 -8.69 -16.85
C ILE A 319 -1.86 -8.02 -16.35
N ILE A 320 -2.00 -7.06 -15.44
CA ILE A 320 -0.89 -6.23 -14.96
C ILE A 320 -0.04 -6.98 -13.93
N PHE A 321 -0.68 -7.70 -13.01
CA PHE A 321 0.00 -8.33 -11.89
C PHE A 321 0.31 -9.82 -12.05
N SER A 322 -0.24 -10.50 -13.08
CA SER A 322 -0.03 -11.95 -13.27
C SER A 322 1.43 -12.36 -13.34
N ASN A 323 2.28 -11.51 -13.90
CA ASN A 323 3.72 -11.76 -14.05
C ASN A 323 4.59 -11.09 -12.97
N SER A 324 4.01 -10.19 -12.16
CA SER A 324 4.78 -9.37 -11.21
C SER A 324 4.50 -9.71 -9.74
N MET A 325 3.31 -10.26 -9.45
CA MET A 325 2.88 -10.51 -8.07
C MET A 325 2.17 -11.86 -7.98
N LYS A 326 2.96 -12.89 -7.79
CA LYS A 326 2.45 -14.27 -7.60
C LYS A 326 2.05 -14.51 -6.13
N SER A 327 1.30 -13.58 -5.53
CA SER A 327 0.78 -13.66 -4.16
C SER A 327 -0.73 -13.85 -4.17
N SER A 328 -1.28 -14.51 -3.14
CA SER A 328 -2.73 -14.65 -3.02
C SER A 328 -3.39 -13.32 -2.62
N PRO A 329 -4.66 -13.07 -3.02
CA PRO A 329 -5.39 -11.87 -2.62
C PRO A 329 -5.45 -11.66 -1.10
N LEU A 330 -5.66 -12.74 -0.34
CA LEU A 330 -5.70 -12.72 1.12
C LEU A 330 -4.34 -12.32 1.71
N GLU A 331 -3.25 -12.82 1.15
CA GLU A 331 -1.88 -12.48 1.56
C GLU A 331 -1.62 -10.98 1.39
N ILE A 332 -2.00 -10.42 0.24
CA ILE A 332 -1.87 -8.98 -0.05
C ILE A 332 -2.71 -8.16 0.93
N PHE A 333 -3.96 -8.56 1.17
CA PHE A 333 -4.85 -7.89 2.09
C PHE A 333 -4.27 -7.83 3.51
N ILE A 334 -3.83 -8.97 4.06
CA ILE A 334 -3.24 -9.04 5.40
C ILE A 334 -1.99 -8.18 5.50
N VAL A 335 -1.10 -8.26 4.52
CA VAL A 335 0.13 -7.47 4.49
C VAL A 335 -0.18 -5.97 4.44
N THR A 336 -1.15 -5.56 3.61
CA THR A 336 -1.56 -4.16 3.52
C THR A 336 -2.15 -3.67 4.84
N MET A 337 -2.97 -4.49 5.51
CA MET A 337 -3.53 -4.15 6.83
C MET A 337 -2.44 -4.03 7.90
N VAL A 338 -1.54 -5.00 8.00
CA VAL A 338 -0.45 -4.99 8.99
C VAL A 338 0.48 -3.80 8.78
N ILE A 339 0.92 -3.56 7.55
CA ILE A 339 1.80 -2.43 7.25
C ILE A 339 1.06 -1.09 7.40
N GLY A 340 -0.23 -1.08 7.08
CA GLY A 340 -1.09 0.09 7.27
C GLY A 340 -1.27 0.48 8.72
N THR A 341 -1.46 -0.49 9.63
CA THR A 341 -1.55 -0.22 11.07
C THR A 341 -0.25 0.28 11.66
N LEU A 342 0.90 -0.18 11.13
CA LEU A 342 2.22 0.23 11.62
C LEU A 342 2.68 1.59 11.06
N PHE A 343 2.40 1.86 9.79
CA PHE A 343 2.98 2.99 9.05
C PHE A 343 1.94 3.89 8.38
N GLY A 344 0.66 3.69 8.68
CA GLY A 344 -0.44 4.49 8.12
C GLY A 344 -0.63 4.35 6.61
N ILE A 345 -1.24 5.36 5.99
CA ILE A 345 -1.57 5.38 4.56
C ILE A 345 -0.31 5.21 3.68
N ALA A 346 0.79 5.88 4.02
CA ALA A 346 2.05 5.74 3.30
C ALA A 346 2.58 4.30 3.33
N GLY A 347 2.42 3.61 4.47
CA GLY A 347 2.73 2.19 4.60
C GLY A 347 1.86 1.32 3.70
N MET A 348 0.55 1.57 3.62
CA MET A 348 -0.37 0.82 2.75
C MET A 348 0.04 0.91 1.28
N VAL A 349 0.41 2.09 0.80
CA VAL A 349 0.87 2.29 -0.59
C VAL A 349 2.14 1.49 -0.90
N VAL A 350 3.05 1.41 0.07
CA VAL A 350 4.35 0.73 -0.11
C VAL A 350 4.29 -0.75 0.26
N ALA A 351 3.19 -1.21 0.87
CA ALA A 351 3.07 -2.58 1.42
C ALA A 351 3.41 -3.67 0.41
N ILE A 352 2.83 -3.60 -0.79
CA ILE A 352 3.02 -4.60 -1.84
C ILE A 352 4.47 -4.64 -2.35
N PRO A 353 5.08 -3.51 -2.77
CA PRO A 353 6.48 -3.50 -3.16
C PRO A 353 7.42 -4.01 -2.06
N ALA A 354 7.23 -3.54 -0.83
CA ALA A 354 8.06 -3.94 0.30
C ALA A 354 7.96 -5.44 0.58
N TYR A 355 6.74 -5.98 0.56
CA TYR A 355 6.50 -7.41 0.75
C TYR A 355 7.12 -8.26 -0.37
N THR A 356 7.01 -7.80 -1.63
CA THR A 356 7.62 -8.48 -2.77
C THR A 356 9.14 -8.53 -2.63
N VAL A 357 9.77 -7.41 -2.26
CA VAL A 357 11.21 -7.35 -1.97
C VAL A 357 11.59 -8.32 -0.85
N LEU A 358 10.82 -8.33 0.24
CA LEU A 358 11.03 -9.25 1.36
C LEU A 358 10.99 -10.71 0.90
N LYS A 359 10.01 -11.11 0.09
CA LYS A 359 9.90 -12.48 -0.46
C LYS A 359 11.12 -12.86 -1.30
N VAL A 360 11.59 -11.96 -2.18
CA VAL A 360 12.77 -12.21 -3.02
C VAL A 360 14.02 -12.37 -2.16
N ILE A 361 14.20 -11.52 -1.14
CA ILE A 361 15.33 -11.63 -0.19
C ILE A 361 15.25 -12.94 0.59
N LEU A 362 14.08 -13.29 1.13
CA LEU A 362 13.90 -14.54 1.88
C LEU A 362 14.23 -15.76 1.02
N LYS A 363 13.79 -15.79 -0.25
CA LYS A 363 14.12 -16.85 -1.20
C LYS A 363 15.63 -16.97 -1.44
N ALA A 364 16.32 -15.83 -1.56
CA ALA A 364 17.76 -15.81 -1.78
C ALA A 364 18.56 -16.27 -0.53
N VAL A 365 18.13 -15.87 0.68
CA VAL A 365 18.85 -16.14 1.93
C VAL A 365 18.53 -17.53 2.48
N PHE A 366 17.26 -17.97 2.42
CA PHE A 366 16.78 -19.21 3.01
C PHE A 366 16.14 -20.17 1.99
N PRO A 367 16.82 -20.57 0.91
CA PRO A 367 16.24 -21.35 -0.18
C PRO A 367 15.73 -22.72 0.25
N ASN A 368 16.32 -23.32 1.31
CA ASN A 368 15.99 -24.66 1.80
C ASN A 368 14.94 -24.66 2.93
N ASN A 369 14.45 -23.49 3.36
CA ASN A 369 13.46 -23.43 4.42
C ASN A 369 12.06 -23.70 3.84
N LYS A 370 11.34 -24.69 4.37
CA LYS A 370 10.00 -25.09 3.89
C LYS A 370 8.99 -23.93 3.92
N LEU A 371 9.00 -23.10 4.96
CA LEU A 371 8.11 -21.94 5.04
C LEU A 371 8.42 -20.91 3.95
N VAL A 372 9.71 -20.64 3.71
CA VAL A 372 10.13 -19.73 2.64
C VAL A 372 9.76 -20.30 1.28
N GLN A 373 9.94 -21.61 1.05
CA GLN A 373 9.53 -22.27 -0.19
C GLN A 373 8.02 -22.15 -0.44
N LEU A 374 7.19 -22.33 0.61
CA LEU A 374 5.74 -22.15 0.49
C LEU A 374 5.36 -20.69 0.16
N LEU A 375 5.96 -19.72 0.84
CA LEU A 375 5.70 -18.29 0.61
C LEU A 375 6.21 -17.81 -0.75
N THR A 376 7.26 -18.41 -1.28
CA THR A 376 7.94 -18.00 -2.52
C THR A 376 7.75 -18.95 -3.69
N ALA A 377 6.94 -19.99 -3.55
CA ALA A 377 6.71 -21.02 -4.58
C ALA A 377 6.23 -20.46 -5.92
N LYS A 378 5.61 -19.29 -5.88
CA LYS A 378 5.08 -18.62 -7.07
C LYS A 378 6.00 -17.50 -7.62
N ILE A 379 7.11 -17.18 -6.97
CA ILE A 379 8.11 -16.18 -7.41
C ILE A 379 9.32 -16.92 -8.07
#